data_16de721ec0965b3b293a90e82dcf8be3
#
_entry.id   16de721ec0965b3b293a90e82dcf8be3
#
_cell.length_a   1.000
_cell.length_b   1.000
_cell.length_c   1.000
_cell.angle_alpha   90.00
_cell.angle_beta   90.00
_cell.angle_gamma   90.00
#
_symmetry.space_group_name_H-M   'P 1'
#
loop_
_entity.id
_entity.type
_entity.pdbx_description
1 polymer ?
#
loop_
_entity_poly.entity_id
_entity_poly.type
_entity_poly.pdbx_seq_one_letter_code
_entity_poly.pdbx_strand_id
1 'polypeptide(L)'
;IGSDEEVMRYSPQKIRLVNGIGSVRISPLRRQLFKNFKCKGYQFENVIHPSAIIANEVILSEGVQIMAGVIIQAGCQIEVNTIINTGSLVDHDCLIGQHVHIAPGVVLSGGVVVDENVHIGTGAVIIQGLRVGANSLVAAGAVVIQNILSDATVAGIPARELYRN
;
A
#
# COMPACT_ATOMS: atom_id res chain seq x y z
N ILE A 1 27.07 -7.11 -5.04
CA ILE A 1 25.62 -6.99 -5.18
C ILE A 1 25.35 -6.93 -6.67
N GLY A 2 24.48 -7.78 -7.18
CA GLY A 2 24.24 -7.96 -8.61
C GLY A 2 22.88 -7.46 -9.08
N SER A 3 22.50 -7.84 -10.28
CA SER A 3 21.17 -7.60 -10.85
C SER A 3 20.12 -8.57 -10.31
N ASP A 4 18.85 -8.35 -10.64
CA ASP A 4 17.75 -9.26 -10.32
C ASP A 4 17.97 -10.69 -10.86
N GLU A 5 18.77 -10.85 -11.91
CA GLU A 5 19.15 -12.16 -12.46
C GLU A 5 20.03 -12.97 -11.51
N GLU A 6 20.83 -12.32 -10.68
CA GLU A 6 21.68 -13.00 -9.70
C GLU A 6 20.86 -13.66 -8.59
N VAL A 7 19.67 -13.18 -8.31
CA VAL A 7 18.74 -13.80 -7.35
C VAL A 7 18.45 -15.23 -7.75
N MET A 8 18.38 -15.53 -9.06
CA MET A 8 18.06 -16.85 -9.58
C MET A 8 19.15 -17.89 -9.33
N ARG A 9 20.34 -17.50 -8.88
CA ARG A 9 21.40 -18.42 -8.43
C ARG A 9 21.09 -19.07 -7.07
N TYR A 10 20.10 -18.52 -6.35
CA TYR A 10 19.68 -19.02 -5.05
C TYR A 10 18.32 -19.71 -5.17
N SER A 11 18.22 -20.92 -4.61
CA SER A 11 16.96 -21.65 -4.58
C SER A 11 15.86 -20.86 -3.84
N PRO A 12 14.64 -20.79 -4.38
CA PRO A 12 13.51 -20.13 -3.71
C PRO A 12 13.20 -20.62 -2.30
N GLN A 13 13.60 -21.88 -1.98
CA GLN A 13 13.41 -22.46 -0.65
C GLN A 13 14.46 -21.98 0.37
N LYS A 14 15.57 -21.40 -0.09
CA LYS A 14 16.70 -20.99 0.76
C LYS A 14 16.72 -19.49 1.08
N ILE A 15 16.00 -18.68 0.35
CA ILE A 15 15.99 -17.23 0.54
C ILE A 15 14.57 -16.68 0.55
N ARG A 16 14.40 -15.56 1.20
CA ARG A 16 13.24 -14.70 1.15
C ARG A 16 13.63 -13.38 0.48
N LEU A 17 12.73 -12.79 -0.26
CA LEU A 17 12.97 -11.53 -0.96
C LEU A 17 12.30 -10.36 -0.23
N VAL A 18 12.87 -9.20 -0.38
CA VAL A 18 12.25 -7.93 -0.02
C VAL A 18 12.20 -7.06 -1.27
N ASN A 19 11.02 -6.53 -1.59
CA ASN A 19 10.87 -5.66 -2.75
C ASN A 19 11.30 -4.23 -2.42
N GLY A 20 12.53 -3.85 -2.77
CA GLY A 20 13.09 -2.52 -2.52
C GLY A 20 12.58 -1.41 -3.43
N ILE A 21 11.69 -1.71 -4.39
CA ILE A 21 11.16 -0.69 -5.31
C ILE A 21 9.97 0.02 -4.65
N GLY A 22 10.07 1.33 -4.47
CA GLY A 22 8.95 2.20 -4.10
C GLY A 22 8.08 2.56 -5.30
N SER A 23 7.03 3.34 -5.05
CA SER A 23 6.21 3.93 -6.12
C SER A 23 5.93 5.41 -5.81
N VAL A 24 6.10 6.27 -6.80
CA VAL A 24 5.79 7.72 -6.70
C VAL A 24 4.42 8.02 -7.33
N ARG A 25 3.92 7.09 -8.10
CA ARG A 25 2.62 7.10 -8.79
C ARG A 25 2.18 5.64 -8.98
N ILE A 26 1.08 5.41 -9.67
CA ILE A 26 0.71 4.07 -10.12
C ILE A 26 1.79 3.60 -11.10
N SER A 27 2.75 2.83 -10.61
CA SER A 27 3.87 2.31 -11.40
C SER A 27 3.74 0.79 -11.49
N PRO A 28 3.78 0.21 -12.69
CA PRO A 28 3.69 -1.23 -12.84
C PRO A 28 4.93 -1.98 -12.33
N LEU A 29 6.08 -1.30 -12.23
CA LEU A 29 7.39 -1.93 -12.00
C LEU A 29 7.44 -2.76 -10.71
N ARG A 30 7.01 -2.18 -9.57
CA ARG A 30 6.98 -2.89 -8.28
C ARG A 30 6.10 -4.13 -8.35
N ARG A 31 4.89 -4.01 -8.93
CA ARG A 31 3.94 -5.10 -9.11
C ARG A 31 4.46 -6.18 -10.04
N GLN A 32 5.07 -5.80 -11.17
CA GLN A 32 5.64 -6.73 -12.14
C GLN A 32 6.78 -7.54 -11.51
N LEU A 33 7.70 -6.88 -10.79
CA LEU A 33 8.79 -7.54 -10.09
C LEU A 33 8.26 -8.57 -9.08
N PHE A 34 7.32 -8.18 -8.24
CA PHE A 34 6.70 -9.09 -7.29
C PHE A 34 6.09 -10.32 -8.00
N LYS A 35 5.25 -10.11 -9.03
CA LYS A 35 4.62 -11.20 -9.80
C LYS A 35 5.66 -12.10 -10.46
N ASN A 36 6.69 -11.54 -11.08
CA ASN A 36 7.74 -12.29 -11.77
C ASN A 36 8.47 -13.26 -10.83
N PHE A 37 8.84 -12.80 -9.63
CA PHE A 37 9.51 -13.67 -8.65
C PHE A 37 8.54 -14.67 -8.01
N LYS A 38 7.29 -14.29 -7.78
CA LYS A 38 6.25 -15.24 -7.32
C LYS A 38 6.04 -16.41 -8.30
N CYS A 39 5.96 -16.11 -9.60
CA CYS A 39 5.85 -17.15 -10.64
C CYS A 39 7.04 -18.11 -10.67
N LYS A 40 8.21 -17.66 -10.19
CA LYS A 40 9.44 -18.48 -10.06
C LYS A 40 9.52 -19.20 -8.71
N GLY A 41 8.50 -19.15 -7.87
CA GLY A 41 8.42 -19.82 -6.59
C GLY A 41 9.06 -19.10 -5.40
N TYR A 42 9.57 -17.88 -5.58
CA TYR A 42 10.10 -17.08 -4.47
C TYR A 42 8.99 -16.56 -3.57
N GLN A 43 9.33 -16.38 -2.30
CA GLN A 43 8.46 -15.78 -1.30
C GLN A 43 9.04 -14.46 -0.83
N PHE A 44 8.16 -13.50 -0.51
CA PHE A 44 8.56 -12.19 0.00
C PHE A 44 8.35 -12.11 1.51
N GLU A 45 9.32 -11.53 2.19
CA GLU A 45 9.26 -11.28 3.63
C GLU A 45 8.54 -9.96 3.90
N ASN A 46 7.82 -9.90 5.02
CA ASN A 46 7.27 -8.65 5.54
C ASN A 46 8.38 -7.83 6.20
N VAL A 47 8.39 -6.54 5.94
CA VAL A 47 9.31 -5.60 6.58
C VAL A 47 8.52 -4.68 7.49
N ILE A 48 8.73 -4.81 8.80
CA ILE A 48 8.02 -4.01 9.80
C ILE A 48 9.06 -3.24 10.61
N HIS A 49 8.95 -1.90 10.57
CA HIS A 49 9.85 -1.06 11.36
C HIS A 49 9.55 -1.23 12.85
N PRO A 50 10.58 -1.31 13.74
CA PRO A 50 10.37 -1.53 15.18
C PRO A 50 9.53 -0.48 15.89
N SER A 51 9.41 0.73 15.35
CA SER A 51 8.56 1.78 15.90
C SER A 51 7.11 1.79 15.35
N ALA A 52 6.74 0.82 14.53
CA ALA A 52 5.35 0.66 14.11
C ALA A 52 4.52 0.07 15.26
N ILE A 53 3.29 0.57 15.42
CA ILE A 53 2.31 0.07 16.39
C ILE A 53 1.21 -0.63 15.61
N ILE A 54 1.10 -1.95 15.77
CA ILE A 54 0.15 -2.79 15.03
C ILE A 54 -0.66 -3.57 16.07
N ALA A 55 -1.99 -3.46 16.00
CA ALA A 55 -2.88 -4.22 16.87
C ALA A 55 -2.79 -5.73 16.56
N ASN A 56 -3.04 -6.57 17.57
CA ASN A 56 -2.85 -8.03 17.47
C ASN A 56 -3.73 -8.70 16.41
N GLU A 57 -4.92 -8.14 16.14
CA GLU A 57 -5.92 -8.68 15.21
C GLU A 57 -5.69 -8.25 13.76
N VAL A 58 -4.59 -7.53 13.47
CA VAL A 58 -4.26 -7.10 12.11
C VAL A 58 -3.72 -8.29 11.30
N ILE A 59 -4.27 -8.48 10.10
CA ILE A 59 -3.82 -9.51 9.18
C ILE A 59 -2.90 -8.88 8.14
N LEU A 60 -1.66 -9.34 8.09
CA LEU A 60 -0.67 -8.90 7.11
C LEU A 60 -0.38 -10.04 6.12
N SER A 61 -0.64 -9.81 4.85
CA SER A 61 -0.27 -10.71 3.77
C SER A 61 1.22 -10.61 3.43
N GLU A 62 1.67 -11.41 2.46
CA GLU A 62 3.08 -11.53 2.06
C GLU A 62 3.66 -10.27 1.43
N GLY A 63 4.88 -9.91 1.80
CA GLY A 63 5.64 -8.80 1.21
C GLY A 63 5.13 -7.41 1.58
N VAL A 64 4.33 -7.29 2.64
CA VAL A 64 3.88 -6.02 3.20
C VAL A 64 5.06 -5.28 3.83
N GLN A 65 5.12 -3.97 3.62
CA GLN A 65 6.14 -3.11 4.20
C GLN A 65 5.49 -2.03 5.04
N ILE A 66 5.85 -1.99 6.32
CA ILE A 66 5.32 -1.04 7.31
C ILE A 66 6.49 -0.22 7.86
N MET A 67 6.47 1.08 7.57
CA MET A 67 7.56 1.99 7.89
C MET A 67 7.46 2.59 9.29
N ALA A 68 8.44 3.42 9.63
CA ALA A 68 8.58 4.02 10.95
C ALA A 68 7.34 4.83 11.36
N GLY A 69 6.90 4.67 12.61
CA GLY A 69 5.82 5.44 13.21
C GLY A 69 4.43 5.19 12.64
N VAL A 70 4.25 4.15 11.84
CA VAL A 70 2.93 3.71 11.36
C VAL A 70 2.12 3.17 12.54
N ILE A 71 0.81 3.50 12.56
CA ILE A 71 -0.14 2.92 13.52
C ILE A 71 -1.25 2.24 12.73
N ILE A 72 -1.52 0.96 13.03
CA ILE A 72 -2.61 0.18 12.43
C ILE A 72 -3.48 -0.38 13.55
N GLN A 73 -4.76 -0.01 13.55
CA GLN A 73 -5.74 -0.43 14.55
C GLN A 73 -6.35 -1.81 14.24
N ALA A 74 -7.12 -2.33 15.20
CA ALA A 74 -7.72 -3.66 15.15
C ALA A 74 -8.62 -3.88 13.92
N GLY A 75 -8.75 -5.13 13.50
CA GLY A 75 -9.64 -5.55 12.42
C GLY A 75 -9.16 -5.23 11.00
N CYS A 76 -7.99 -4.59 10.86
CA CYS A 76 -7.43 -4.26 9.55
C CYS A 76 -6.86 -5.48 8.83
N GLN A 77 -7.00 -5.50 7.50
CA GLN A 77 -6.38 -6.49 6.61
C GLN A 77 -5.56 -5.77 5.55
N ILE A 78 -4.29 -6.14 5.45
CA ILE A 78 -3.34 -5.52 4.52
C ILE A 78 -2.85 -6.58 3.55
N GLU A 79 -3.20 -6.42 2.29
CA GLU A 79 -2.92 -7.40 1.24
C GLU A 79 -1.48 -7.30 0.68
N VAL A 80 -1.14 -8.30 -0.14
CA VAL A 80 0.23 -8.57 -0.61
C VAL A 80 0.92 -7.37 -1.27
N ASN A 81 2.22 -7.26 -1.03
CA ASN A 81 3.13 -6.28 -1.66
C ASN A 81 2.73 -4.82 -1.44
N THR A 82 1.93 -4.54 -0.41
CA THR A 82 1.47 -3.20 -0.04
C THR A 82 2.51 -2.49 0.83
N ILE A 83 2.60 -1.16 0.66
CA ILE A 83 3.46 -0.29 1.47
C ILE A 83 2.58 0.63 2.30
N ILE A 84 2.80 0.66 3.61
CA ILE A 84 2.28 1.69 4.52
C ILE A 84 3.47 2.50 5.01
N ASN A 85 3.57 3.73 4.51
CA ASN A 85 4.77 4.54 4.66
C ASN A 85 4.76 5.36 5.96
N THR A 86 5.90 5.97 6.25
CA THR A 86 6.26 6.64 7.50
C THR A 86 5.14 7.51 8.07
N GLY A 87 4.81 7.28 9.33
CA GLY A 87 3.86 8.09 10.10
C GLY A 87 2.40 8.02 9.63
N SER A 88 2.04 7.07 8.78
CA SER A 88 0.64 6.90 8.38
C SER A 88 -0.19 6.27 9.49
N LEU A 89 -1.48 6.63 9.56
CA LEU A 89 -2.46 6.11 10.50
C LEU A 89 -3.55 5.35 9.73
N VAL A 90 -3.76 4.11 10.09
CA VAL A 90 -4.84 3.25 9.56
C VAL A 90 -5.72 2.86 10.73
N ASP A 91 -6.91 3.43 10.77
CA ASP A 91 -7.87 3.18 11.84
C ASP A 91 -8.56 1.81 11.67
N HIS A 92 -9.41 1.43 12.63
CA HIS A 92 -10.00 0.09 12.73
C HIS A 92 -10.78 -0.36 11.49
N ASP A 93 -10.84 -1.67 11.26
CA ASP A 93 -11.66 -2.33 10.23
C ASP A 93 -11.37 -1.90 8.79
N CYS A 94 -10.18 -1.37 8.51
CA CYS A 94 -9.76 -1.01 7.14
C CYS A 94 -9.35 -2.24 6.34
N LEU A 95 -9.76 -2.25 5.06
CA LEU A 95 -9.36 -3.28 4.09
C LEU A 95 -8.46 -2.65 3.02
N ILE A 96 -7.19 -3.00 3.03
CA ILE A 96 -6.20 -2.44 2.09
C ILE A 96 -5.78 -3.52 1.10
N GLY A 97 -6.14 -3.32 -0.14
CA GLY A 97 -5.91 -4.24 -1.25
C GLY A 97 -4.44 -4.44 -1.61
N GLN A 98 -4.21 -5.35 -2.55
CA GLN A 98 -2.86 -5.71 -3.00
C GLN A 98 -2.19 -4.59 -3.79
N HIS A 99 -0.86 -4.50 -3.67
CA HIS A 99 -0.05 -3.52 -4.41
C HIS A 99 -0.39 -2.05 -4.15
N VAL A 100 -1.04 -1.75 -3.03
CA VAL A 100 -1.37 -0.39 -2.61
C VAL A 100 -0.12 0.32 -2.07
N HIS A 101 -0.03 1.61 -2.27
CA HIS A 101 0.95 2.47 -1.61
C HIS A 101 0.24 3.58 -0.83
N ILE A 102 0.27 3.48 0.47
CA ILE A 102 -0.10 4.53 1.42
C ILE A 102 1.15 5.37 1.66
N ALA A 103 1.21 6.60 1.13
CA ALA A 103 2.38 7.48 1.24
C ALA A 103 2.52 8.07 2.66
N PRO A 104 3.65 8.72 2.99
CA PRO A 104 3.89 9.23 4.35
C PRO A 104 2.79 10.13 4.90
N GLY A 105 2.44 9.95 6.17
CA GLY A 105 1.51 10.81 6.88
C GLY A 105 0.04 10.73 6.42
N VAL A 106 -0.33 9.73 5.66
CA VAL A 106 -1.73 9.49 5.28
C VAL A 106 -2.55 9.08 6.50
N VAL A 107 -3.81 9.55 6.56
CA VAL A 107 -4.77 9.16 7.59
C VAL A 107 -5.98 8.50 6.93
N LEU A 108 -6.22 7.24 7.29
CA LEU A 108 -7.43 6.50 6.94
C LEU A 108 -8.27 6.35 8.20
N SER A 109 -9.49 6.87 8.19
CA SER A 109 -10.47 6.66 9.27
C SER A 109 -11.07 5.25 9.21
N GLY A 110 -11.83 4.85 10.24
CA GLY A 110 -12.33 3.49 10.38
C GLY A 110 -13.18 2.99 9.20
N GLY A 111 -13.04 1.71 8.87
CA GLY A 111 -13.82 1.03 7.83
C GLY A 111 -13.54 1.47 6.40
N VAL A 112 -12.42 2.14 6.14
CA VAL A 112 -12.02 2.53 4.77
C VAL A 112 -11.60 1.29 3.99
N VAL A 113 -12.10 1.18 2.75
CA VAL A 113 -11.73 0.14 1.80
C VAL A 113 -10.89 0.75 0.68
N VAL A 114 -9.66 0.27 0.52
CA VAL A 114 -8.77 0.68 -0.57
C VAL A 114 -8.55 -0.53 -1.47
N ASP A 115 -9.03 -0.43 -2.70
CA ASP A 115 -8.89 -1.52 -3.68
C ASP A 115 -7.44 -1.66 -4.17
N GLU A 116 -7.20 -2.64 -5.05
CA GLU A 116 -5.86 -2.95 -5.55
C GLU A 116 -5.21 -1.80 -6.35
N ASN A 117 -3.87 -1.76 -6.29
CA ASN A 117 -3.05 -0.86 -7.11
C ASN A 117 -3.37 0.64 -6.94
N VAL A 118 -3.90 1.03 -5.79
CA VAL A 118 -4.16 2.44 -5.43
C VAL A 118 -2.89 3.09 -4.91
N HIS A 119 -2.70 4.37 -5.25
CA HIS A 119 -1.69 5.23 -4.65
C HIS A 119 -2.37 6.37 -3.89
N ILE A 120 -2.16 6.43 -2.58
CA ILE A 120 -2.64 7.53 -1.73
C ILE A 120 -1.45 8.42 -1.40
N GLY A 121 -1.51 9.67 -1.88
CA GLY A 121 -0.44 10.64 -1.79
C GLY A 121 -0.20 11.17 -0.38
N THR A 122 1.01 11.66 -0.15
CA THR A 122 1.50 12.16 1.15
C THR A 122 0.50 13.09 1.83
N GLY A 123 0.20 12.82 3.11
CA GLY A 123 -0.66 13.66 3.94
C GLY A 123 -2.14 13.69 3.53
N ALA A 124 -2.59 12.82 2.64
CA ALA A 124 -4.01 12.73 2.32
C ALA A 124 -4.81 12.16 3.50
N VAL A 125 -6.07 12.59 3.60
CA VAL A 125 -7.02 12.15 4.63
C VAL A 125 -8.25 11.56 3.96
N ILE A 126 -8.68 10.38 4.41
CA ILE A 126 -9.89 9.72 3.93
C ILE A 126 -10.82 9.48 5.13
N ILE A 127 -12.04 10.04 5.07
CA ILE A 127 -13.01 9.88 6.16
C ILE A 127 -13.58 8.45 6.18
N GLN A 128 -14.25 8.10 7.28
CA GLN A 128 -14.72 6.76 7.60
C GLN A 128 -15.68 6.16 6.55
N GLY A 129 -15.58 4.83 6.38
CA GLY A 129 -16.52 4.01 5.60
C GLY A 129 -16.48 4.24 4.09
N LEU A 130 -15.47 4.94 3.57
CA LEU A 130 -15.35 5.20 2.15
C LEU A 130 -14.57 4.10 1.42
N ARG A 131 -14.85 3.99 0.11
CA ARG A 131 -14.12 3.12 -0.81
C ARG A 131 -13.30 3.94 -1.81
N VAL A 132 -12.06 3.56 -1.99
CA VAL A 132 -11.16 4.04 -3.05
C VAL A 132 -11.00 2.93 -4.08
N GLY A 133 -11.59 3.12 -5.26
CA GLY A 133 -11.60 2.13 -6.34
C GLY A 133 -10.21 1.84 -6.91
N ALA A 134 -10.07 0.66 -7.51
CA ALA A 134 -8.80 0.13 -8.02
C ALA A 134 -8.10 1.07 -9.03
N ASN A 135 -6.78 1.03 -9.08
CA ASN A 135 -5.94 1.83 -9.97
C ASN A 135 -6.10 3.36 -9.79
N SER A 136 -6.69 3.83 -8.70
CA SER A 136 -6.91 5.26 -8.46
C SER A 136 -5.73 5.92 -7.80
N LEU A 137 -5.60 7.22 -8.03
CA LEU A 137 -4.60 8.09 -7.41
C LEU A 137 -5.29 9.17 -6.58
N VAL A 138 -4.99 9.22 -5.30
CA VAL A 138 -5.33 10.32 -4.40
C VAL A 138 -4.12 11.23 -4.31
N ALA A 139 -4.23 12.49 -4.70
CA ALA A 139 -3.13 13.42 -4.67
C ALA A 139 -2.70 13.76 -3.23
N ALA A 140 -1.45 14.23 -3.07
CA ALA A 140 -0.94 14.66 -1.78
C ALA A 140 -1.81 15.75 -1.16
N GLY A 141 -2.05 15.67 0.16
CA GLY A 141 -2.85 16.61 0.92
C GLY A 141 -4.35 16.65 0.60
N ALA A 142 -4.84 15.72 -0.20
CA ALA A 142 -6.27 15.66 -0.53
C ALA A 142 -7.11 15.20 0.67
N VAL A 143 -8.32 15.77 0.82
CA VAL A 143 -9.32 15.33 1.81
C VAL A 143 -10.49 14.67 1.09
N VAL A 144 -10.56 13.35 1.18
CA VAL A 144 -11.58 12.52 0.52
C VAL A 144 -12.81 12.39 1.41
N ILE A 145 -13.95 12.85 0.91
CA ILE A 145 -15.23 12.87 1.62
C ILE A 145 -16.35 12.11 0.89
N GLN A 146 -16.01 11.39 -0.17
CA GLN A 146 -16.93 10.53 -0.93
C GLN A 146 -16.14 9.40 -1.61
N ASN A 147 -16.86 8.33 -1.99
CA ASN A 147 -16.23 7.21 -2.70
C ASN A 147 -15.54 7.65 -3.98
N ILE A 148 -14.40 7.01 -4.27
CA ILE A 148 -13.63 7.22 -5.49
C ILE A 148 -13.84 6.02 -6.40
N LEU A 149 -14.18 6.28 -7.67
CA LEU A 149 -14.33 5.24 -8.69
C LEU A 149 -12.94 4.68 -9.07
N SER A 150 -12.95 3.48 -9.67
CA SER A 150 -11.72 2.90 -10.22
C SER A 150 -11.14 3.77 -11.34
N ASP A 151 -9.81 3.73 -11.49
CA ASP A 151 -9.04 4.45 -12.52
C ASP A 151 -9.12 5.99 -12.41
N ALA A 152 -9.67 6.52 -11.32
CA ALA A 152 -9.80 7.96 -11.09
C ALA A 152 -8.54 8.58 -10.48
N THR A 153 -8.33 9.86 -10.77
CA THR A 153 -7.36 10.71 -10.06
C THR A 153 -8.10 11.84 -9.37
N VAL A 154 -7.92 11.96 -8.05
CA VAL A 154 -8.60 12.99 -7.26
C VAL A 154 -7.60 13.89 -6.52
N ALA A 155 -7.94 15.17 -6.36
CA ALA A 155 -7.11 16.14 -5.65
C ALA A 155 -7.96 17.22 -4.95
N GLY A 156 -7.36 17.91 -3.99
CA GLY A 156 -7.92 19.10 -3.33
C GLY A 156 -8.65 18.84 -2.01
N ILE A 157 -9.19 19.90 -1.42
CA ILE A 157 -9.94 19.94 -0.16
C ILE A 157 -11.25 20.69 -0.41
N PRO A 158 -12.38 19.98 -0.48
CA PRO A 158 -12.53 18.52 -0.57
C PRO A 158 -12.01 17.98 -1.91
N ALA A 159 -11.60 16.70 -1.91
CA ALA A 159 -11.08 16.05 -3.11
C ALA A 159 -12.13 16.02 -4.24
N ARG A 160 -11.70 16.31 -5.47
CA ARG A 160 -12.50 16.23 -6.69
C ARG A 160 -11.71 15.50 -7.75
N GLU A 161 -12.44 14.82 -8.63
CA GLU A 161 -11.83 14.13 -9.76
C GLU A 161 -11.17 15.09 -10.73
N LEU A 162 -9.95 14.77 -11.12
CA LEU A 162 -9.21 15.48 -12.17
C LEU A 162 -9.47 14.77 -13.49
N TYR A 163 -10.23 15.39 -14.37
CA TYR A 163 -10.43 14.86 -15.72
C TYR A 163 -9.10 14.89 -16.48
N ARG A 164 -8.74 13.74 -17.08
CA ARG A 164 -7.65 13.73 -18.07
C ARG A 164 -8.20 14.37 -19.35
N ASN A 165 -7.72 15.56 -19.69
CA ASN A 165 -7.92 16.15 -21.02
C ASN A 165 -7.18 15.32 -22.07
#